data_18471c391a3554a9170feb5fc18e8745
#
_entry.id   18471c391a3554a9170feb5fc18e8745
#
_cell.length_a   1.000
_cell.length_b   1.000
_cell.length_c   1.000
_cell.angle_alpha   90.00
_cell.angle_beta   90.00
_cell.angle_gamma   90.00
#
_symmetry.space_group_name_H-M   'P 1'
#
loop_
_entity.id
_entity.type
_entity.pdbx_description
1 polymer ?
#
loop_
_entity_poly.entity_id
_entity_poly.type
_entity_poly.pdbx_seq_one_letter_code
_entity_poly.pdbx_strand_id
1 'polypeptide(L)'
;MQREPDAWAAIRLTLLTAVVAVPLNLVFGVAAAWTIAKYEFRGKSFLTTLIDLPFSVSPIVAGLIYVLVFGAQGWFGPWLAEKNIKIIFAVPGIILATIFVTFPFIARELIPLMQSQGSEEEQAAIVLGASGWQTLWRVTLPNIKWGLIYGVILCNARAMGEFGAVSVVSGHIRGQTNTMPLHVEILYNEYQSVAAFAVASLLALLALVTLAIKTWVEWRHAAEMRELSQLPPERPMNTVPIAQ
;
A
#
# COMPACT_ATOMS: atom_id res chain seq x y z
N MET A 1 -26.70 -22.36 12.49
CA MET A 1 -25.94 -23.16 11.54
C MET A 1 -25.59 -22.47 10.21
N GLN A 2 -25.92 -21.17 10.04
CA GLN A 2 -25.54 -20.37 8.82
C GLN A 2 -24.27 -19.52 8.98
N ARG A 3 -23.48 -19.69 10.04
CA ARG A 3 -22.45 -18.74 10.49
C ARG A 3 -21.03 -18.99 9.94
N GLU A 4 -20.71 -20.23 9.59
CA GLU A 4 -19.41 -20.55 9.01
C GLU A 4 -19.22 -19.96 7.60
N PRO A 5 -20.22 -19.97 6.69
CA PRO A 5 -20.07 -19.42 5.35
C PRO A 5 -19.85 -17.90 5.34
N ASP A 6 -20.45 -17.15 6.30
CA ASP A 6 -20.31 -15.69 6.36
C ASP A 6 -18.90 -15.27 6.83
N ALA A 7 -18.33 -15.99 7.80
CA ALA A 7 -16.97 -15.76 8.25
C ALA A 7 -15.95 -16.06 7.13
N TRP A 8 -16.11 -17.15 6.41
CA TRP A 8 -15.29 -17.49 5.24
C TRP A 8 -15.41 -16.46 4.12
N ALA A 9 -16.62 -15.97 3.86
CA ALA A 9 -16.84 -14.90 2.88
C ALA A 9 -16.12 -13.62 3.29
N ALA A 10 -16.15 -13.25 4.58
CA ALA A 10 -15.46 -12.08 5.12
C ALA A 10 -13.94 -12.21 5.01
N ILE A 11 -13.36 -13.37 5.35
CA ILE A 11 -11.95 -13.67 5.19
C ILE A 11 -11.53 -13.54 3.72
N ARG A 12 -12.28 -14.20 2.83
CA ARG A 12 -12.00 -14.20 1.40
C ARG A 12 -12.06 -12.78 0.82
N LEU A 13 -13.06 -12.00 1.21
CA LEU A 13 -13.21 -10.62 0.74
C LEU A 13 -12.06 -9.73 1.23
N THR A 14 -11.67 -9.85 2.51
CA THR A 14 -10.53 -9.10 3.05
C THR A 14 -9.23 -9.43 2.30
N LEU A 15 -8.96 -10.71 2.07
CA LEU A 15 -7.79 -11.15 1.32
C LEU A 15 -7.85 -10.68 -0.14
N LEU A 16 -8.99 -10.81 -0.81
CA LEU A 16 -9.19 -10.35 -2.18
C LEU A 16 -8.97 -8.84 -2.29
N THR A 17 -9.51 -8.06 -1.35
CA THR A 17 -9.31 -6.61 -1.31
C THR A 17 -7.82 -6.27 -1.16
N ALA A 18 -7.12 -6.95 -0.25
CA ALA A 18 -5.69 -6.74 -0.07
C ALA A 18 -4.88 -7.14 -1.32
N VAL A 19 -5.17 -8.31 -1.92
CA VAL A 19 -4.48 -8.81 -3.12
C VAL A 19 -4.67 -7.89 -4.33
N VAL A 20 -5.76 -7.15 -4.41
CA VAL A 20 -5.99 -6.17 -5.49
C VAL A 20 -5.45 -4.80 -5.13
N ALA A 21 -5.74 -4.30 -3.92
CA ALA A 21 -5.36 -2.94 -3.51
C ALA A 21 -3.85 -2.78 -3.36
N VAL A 22 -3.15 -3.75 -2.77
CA VAL A 22 -1.70 -3.63 -2.51
C VAL A 22 -0.86 -3.58 -3.79
N PRO A 23 -1.05 -4.44 -4.81
CA PRO A 23 -0.33 -4.33 -6.07
C PRO A 23 -0.63 -3.04 -6.84
N LEU A 24 -1.86 -2.55 -6.82
CA LEU A 24 -2.20 -1.26 -7.43
C LEU A 24 -1.50 -0.11 -6.72
N ASN A 25 -1.53 -0.09 -5.40
CA ASN A 25 -0.80 0.89 -4.60
C ASN A 25 0.72 0.78 -4.78
N LEU A 26 1.25 -0.42 -5.01
CA LEU A 26 2.65 -0.63 -5.33
C LEU A 26 3.03 0.08 -6.63
N VAL A 27 2.29 -0.16 -7.69
CA VAL A 27 2.57 0.44 -9.01
C VAL A 27 2.46 1.97 -8.94
N PHE A 28 1.35 2.50 -8.42
CA PHE A 28 1.15 3.94 -8.30
C PHE A 28 2.08 4.59 -7.28
N GLY A 29 2.35 3.92 -6.16
CA GLY A 29 3.23 4.42 -5.11
C GLY A 29 4.69 4.52 -5.57
N VAL A 30 5.18 3.51 -6.29
CA VAL A 30 6.53 3.55 -6.91
C VAL A 30 6.61 4.65 -7.95
N ALA A 31 5.62 4.77 -8.85
CA ALA A 31 5.59 5.80 -9.88
C ALA A 31 5.57 7.22 -9.27
N ALA A 32 4.74 7.43 -8.25
CA ALA A 32 4.65 8.71 -7.54
C ALA A 32 5.96 9.02 -6.78
N ALA A 33 6.51 8.05 -6.06
CA ALA A 33 7.76 8.22 -5.32
C ALA A 33 8.93 8.53 -6.26
N TRP A 34 9.04 7.79 -7.36
CA TRP A 34 10.08 8.03 -8.36
C TRP A 34 9.97 9.41 -8.99
N THR A 35 8.75 9.83 -9.38
CA THR A 35 8.52 11.15 -9.94
C THR A 35 8.89 12.27 -8.95
N ILE A 36 8.47 12.15 -7.70
CA ILE A 36 8.74 13.17 -6.67
C ILE A 36 10.22 13.17 -6.25
N ALA A 37 10.84 12.00 -6.14
CA ALA A 37 12.23 11.93 -5.66
C ALA A 37 13.25 12.36 -6.70
N LYS A 38 13.02 12.04 -7.99
CA LYS A 38 14.05 12.19 -9.04
C LYS A 38 13.86 13.41 -9.95
N TYR A 39 12.65 14.00 -9.97
CA TYR A 39 12.36 15.12 -10.87
C TYR A 39 11.97 16.38 -10.11
N GLU A 40 12.43 17.53 -10.66
CA GLU A 40 11.94 18.84 -10.24
C GLU A 40 10.95 19.37 -11.30
N PHE A 41 9.71 19.59 -10.87
CA PHE A 41 8.65 20.06 -11.76
C PHE A 41 7.68 20.99 -11.04
N ARG A 42 6.99 21.84 -11.82
CA ARG A 42 5.92 22.68 -11.29
C ARG A 42 4.75 21.80 -10.81
N GLY A 43 4.36 21.95 -9.54
CA GLY A 43 3.28 21.14 -8.95
C GLY A 43 3.77 19.96 -8.09
N LYS A 44 5.07 19.76 -7.91
CA LYS A 44 5.65 18.74 -7.01
C LYS A 44 5.04 18.81 -5.61
N SER A 45 4.97 20.01 -5.02
CA SER A 45 4.36 20.23 -3.71
C SER A 45 2.87 19.86 -3.70
N PHE A 46 2.14 20.19 -4.75
CA PHE A 46 0.73 19.81 -4.86
C PHE A 46 0.55 18.29 -4.95
N LEU A 47 1.37 17.59 -5.73
CA LEU A 47 1.33 16.13 -5.83
C LEU A 47 1.66 15.48 -4.48
N THR A 48 2.66 15.98 -3.76
CA THR A 48 3.00 15.49 -2.42
C THR A 48 1.84 15.69 -1.45
N THR A 49 1.21 16.87 -1.45
CA THR A 49 0.03 17.15 -0.63
C THR A 49 -1.14 16.23 -0.99
N LEU A 50 -1.35 15.95 -2.27
CA LEU A 50 -2.40 15.03 -2.73
C LEU A 50 -2.17 13.60 -2.24
N ILE A 51 -0.91 13.15 -2.22
CA ILE A 51 -0.54 11.84 -1.66
C ILE A 51 -0.81 11.81 -0.16
N ASP A 52 -0.59 12.90 0.55
CA ASP A 52 -0.81 13.00 1.99
C ASP A 52 -2.27 13.21 2.40
N LEU A 53 -3.14 13.54 1.43
CA LEU A 53 -4.55 13.81 1.67
C LEU A 53 -5.26 12.70 2.48
N PRO A 54 -5.07 11.40 2.18
CA PRO A 54 -5.73 10.33 2.94
C PRO A 54 -5.36 10.28 4.43
N PHE A 55 -4.21 10.81 4.83
CA PHE A 55 -3.84 10.92 6.24
C PHE A 55 -4.55 12.09 6.95
N SER A 56 -4.91 13.12 6.19
CA SER A 56 -5.56 14.32 6.72
C SER A 56 -7.08 14.19 6.78
N VAL A 57 -7.66 13.28 6.00
CA VAL A 57 -9.11 13.05 5.91
C VAL A 57 -9.49 11.83 6.71
N SER A 58 -10.54 11.94 7.55
CA SER A 58 -11.09 10.76 8.22
C SER A 58 -11.51 9.71 7.19
N PRO A 59 -11.15 8.42 7.39
CA PRO A 59 -11.56 7.34 6.48
C PRO A 59 -13.08 7.27 6.27
N ILE A 60 -13.89 7.56 7.31
CA ILE A 60 -15.36 7.61 7.20
C ILE A 60 -15.79 8.72 6.24
N VAL A 61 -15.19 9.90 6.36
CA VAL A 61 -15.47 11.04 5.45
C VAL A 61 -15.07 10.69 4.01
N ALA A 62 -13.94 10.04 3.83
CA ALA A 62 -13.54 9.54 2.51
C ALA A 62 -14.58 8.56 1.95
N GLY A 63 -15.09 7.62 2.75
CA GLY A 63 -16.18 6.73 2.36
C GLY A 63 -17.45 7.47 1.93
N LEU A 64 -17.85 8.53 2.67
CA LEU A 64 -18.99 9.38 2.31
C LEU A 64 -18.77 10.12 0.98
N ILE A 65 -17.56 10.61 0.73
CA ILE A 65 -17.21 11.22 -0.57
C ILE A 65 -17.39 10.21 -1.71
N TYR A 66 -16.95 8.97 -1.53
CA TYR A 66 -17.18 7.91 -2.52
C TYR A 66 -18.67 7.67 -2.79
N VAL A 67 -19.52 7.67 -1.75
CA VAL A 67 -20.97 7.54 -1.90
C VAL A 67 -21.56 8.76 -2.68
N LEU A 68 -21.10 9.98 -2.39
CA LEU A 68 -21.53 11.18 -3.09
C LEU A 68 -21.08 11.21 -4.56
N VAL A 69 -19.94 10.62 -4.88
CA VAL A 69 -19.40 10.60 -6.24
C VAL A 69 -19.99 9.45 -7.06
N PHE A 70 -20.05 8.25 -6.51
CA PHE A 70 -20.38 7.01 -7.23
C PHE A 70 -21.74 6.42 -6.85
N GLY A 71 -22.45 6.98 -5.86
CA GLY A 71 -23.79 6.53 -5.47
C GLY A 71 -24.82 6.81 -6.57
N ALA A 72 -26.01 6.21 -6.44
CA ALA A 72 -27.07 6.30 -7.46
C ALA A 72 -27.47 7.75 -7.83
N GLN A 73 -27.42 8.65 -6.85
CA GLN A 73 -27.70 10.09 -7.02
C GLN A 73 -26.41 10.93 -7.12
N GLY A 74 -25.26 10.29 -7.18
CA GLY A 74 -23.95 10.93 -7.24
C GLY A 74 -23.60 11.44 -8.64
N TRP A 75 -22.46 12.12 -8.73
CA TRP A 75 -22.01 12.73 -10.00
C TRP A 75 -21.88 11.72 -11.14
N PHE A 76 -21.39 10.52 -10.85
CA PHE A 76 -21.24 9.44 -11.84
C PHE A 76 -22.39 8.42 -11.78
N GLY A 77 -23.37 8.59 -10.87
CA GLY A 77 -24.46 7.64 -10.66
C GLY A 77 -25.25 7.29 -11.92
N PRO A 78 -25.79 8.27 -12.67
CA PRO A 78 -26.55 7.99 -13.89
C PRO A 78 -25.73 7.25 -14.94
N TRP A 79 -24.48 7.66 -15.18
CA TRP A 79 -23.58 7.03 -16.13
C TRP A 79 -23.24 5.58 -15.75
N LEU A 80 -23.02 5.32 -14.45
CA LEU A 80 -22.76 3.98 -13.94
C LEU A 80 -24.00 3.08 -14.06
N ALA A 81 -25.18 3.63 -13.84
CA ALA A 81 -26.45 2.91 -13.98
C ALA A 81 -26.69 2.48 -15.43
N GLU A 82 -26.44 3.34 -16.42
CA GLU A 82 -26.52 3.00 -17.84
C GLU A 82 -25.59 1.84 -18.23
N LYS A 83 -24.42 1.76 -17.60
CA LYS A 83 -23.43 0.69 -17.82
C LYS A 83 -23.64 -0.56 -16.98
N ASN A 84 -24.67 -0.60 -16.12
CA ASN A 84 -24.90 -1.68 -15.14
C ASN A 84 -23.68 -1.90 -14.21
N ILE A 85 -22.90 -0.87 -13.91
CA ILE A 85 -21.74 -0.94 -13.02
C ILE A 85 -22.16 -0.49 -11.63
N LYS A 86 -22.04 -1.39 -10.64
CA LYS A 86 -22.25 -1.08 -9.22
C LYS A 86 -20.92 -0.91 -8.53
N ILE A 87 -20.64 0.30 -8.02
CA ILE A 87 -19.45 0.60 -7.23
C ILE A 87 -19.80 0.62 -5.75
N ILE A 88 -20.78 1.42 -5.34
CA ILE A 88 -21.22 1.52 -3.96
C ILE A 88 -22.07 0.30 -3.58
N PHE A 89 -21.90 -0.19 -2.37
CA PHE A 89 -22.46 -1.43 -1.83
C PHE A 89 -22.07 -2.67 -2.65
N ALA A 90 -20.85 -2.64 -3.21
CA ALA A 90 -20.27 -3.71 -3.98
C ALA A 90 -18.76 -3.81 -3.74
N VAL A 91 -18.15 -4.92 -4.14
CA VAL A 91 -16.71 -5.17 -3.98
C VAL A 91 -15.81 -4.08 -4.59
N PRO A 92 -16.10 -3.51 -5.78
CA PRO A 92 -15.28 -2.42 -6.33
C PRO A 92 -15.19 -1.19 -5.43
N GLY A 93 -16.27 -0.82 -4.74
CA GLY A 93 -16.26 0.30 -3.80
C GLY A 93 -15.34 0.06 -2.61
N ILE A 94 -15.34 -1.17 -2.07
CA ILE A 94 -14.45 -1.58 -0.99
C ILE A 94 -12.98 -1.50 -1.44
N ILE A 95 -12.67 -2.00 -2.63
CA ILE A 95 -11.31 -1.95 -3.20
C ILE A 95 -10.86 -0.50 -3.39
N LEU A 96 -11.69 0.36 -4.00
CA LEU A 96 -11.36 1.77 -4.24
C LEU A 96 -11.13 2.53 -2.92
N ALA A 97 -12.00 2.33 -1.93
CA ALA A 97 -11.85 2.95 -0.62
C ALA A 97 -10.56 2.49 0.08
N THR A 98 -10.24 1.19 0.01
CA THR A 98 -9.01 0.64 0.57
C THR A 98 -7.77 1.19 -0.15
N ILE A 99 -7.78 1.26 -1.50
CA ILE A 99 -6.68 1.86 -2.29
C ILE A 99 -6.43 3.29 -1.83
N PHE A 100 -7.47 4.11 -1.75
CA PHE A 100 -7.33 5.50 -1.34
C PHE A 100 -6.69 5.64 0.04
N VAL A 101 -7.20 4.91 1.03
CA VAL A 101 -6.68 5.02 2.42
C VAL A 101 -5.26 4.48 2.55
N THR A 102 -4.88 3.49 1.74
CA THR A 102 -3.58 2.81 1.85
C THR A 102 -2.55 3.27 0.83
N PHE A 103 -2.94 4.09 -0.15
CA PHE A 103 -2.04 4.63 -1.18
C PHE A 103 -0.79 5.35 -0.63
N PRO A 104 -0.89 6.21 0.41
CA PRO A 104 0.26 6.96 0.89
C PRO A 104 1.37 6.10 1.48
N PHE A 105 1.07 4.90 1.98
CA PHE A 105 2.03 4.09 2.74
C PHE A 105 3.28 3.73 1.93
N ILE A 106 3.10 3.33 0.67
CA ILE A 106 4.22 2.96 -0.20
C ILE A 106 4.97 4.21 -0.68
N ALA A 107 4.25 5.23 -1.12
CA ALA A 107 4.87 6.45 -1.61
C ALA A 107 5.70 7.16 -0.52
N ARG A 108 5.17 7.27 0.69
CA ARG A 108 5.86 7.92 1.82
C ARG A 108 7.10 7.18 2.30
N GLU A 109 7.11 5.87 2.17
CA GLU A 109 8.28 5.06 2.50
C GLU A 109 9.39 5.24 1.45
N LEU A 110 9.01 5.28 0.17
CA LEU A 110 9.97 5.30 -0.92
C LEU A 110 10.53 6.69 -1.22
N ILE A 111 9.76 7.77 -1.05
CA ILE A 111 10.20 9.14 -1.37
C ILE A 111 11.51 9.49 -0.64
N PRO A 112 11.60 9.44 0.71
CA PRO A 112 12.82 9.78 1.42
C PRO A 112 13.99 8.84 1.11
N LEU A 113 13.69 7.55 0.91
CA LEU A 113 14.70 6.56 0.53
C LEU A 113 15.31 6.88 -0.82
N MET A 114 14.51 7.13 -1.84
CA MET A 114 14.99 7.51 -3.17
C MET A 114 15.70 8.86 -3.18
N GLN A 115 15.29 9.81 -2.34
CA GLN A 115 15.95 11.10 -2.21
C GLN A 115 17.33 10.96 -1.56
N SER A 116 17.47 10.12 -0.53
CA SER A 116 18.76 9.90 0.14
C SER A 116 19.77 9.14 -0.71
N GLN A 117 19.32 8.29 -1.63
CA GLN A 117 20.18 7.56 -2.56
C GLN A 117 20.74 8.45 -3.70
N GLY A 118 20.15 9.62 -3.96
CA GLY A 118 20.53 10.46 -5.06
C GLY A 118 20.19 9.88 -6.43
N SER A 119 20.86 10.36 -7.49
CA SER A 119 20.61 9.93 -8.88
C SER A 119 21.87 9.51 -9.63
N GLU A 120 22.99 9.38 -8.93
CA GLU A 120 24.30 9.16 -9.56
C GLU A 120 24.37 7.82 -10.30
N GLU A 121 23.87 6.74 -9.70
CA GLU A 121 23.87 5.41 -10.31
C GLU A 121 22.95 5.33 -11.54
N GLU A 122 21.81 6.02 -11.50
CA GLU A 122 20.87 6.08 -12.62
C GLU A 122 21.44 6.89 -13.77
N GLN A 123 22.12 8.01 -13.47
CA GLN A 123 22.81 8.81 -14.46
C GLN A 123 23.97 8.04 -15.10
N ALA A 124 24.75 7.32 -14.31
CA ALA A 124 25.80 6.45 -14.82
C ALA A 124 25.25 5.37 -15.78
N ALA A 125 24.13 4.74 -15.41
CA ALA A 125 23.47 3.75 -16.26
C ALA A 125 23.01 4.35 -17.60
N ILE A 126 22.44 5.56 -17.58
CA ILE A 126 22.01 6.27 -18.81
C ILE A 126 23.22 6.64 -19.68
N VAL A 127 24.32 7.11 -19.10
CA VAL A 127 25.56 7.41 -19.84
C VAL A 127 26.13 6.15 -20.51
N LEU A 128 25.97 4.98 -19.86
CA LEU A 128 26.34 3.67 -20.44
C LEU A 128 25.35 3.14 -21.49
N GLY A 129 24.32 3.92 -21.84
CA GLY A 129 23.35 3.58 -22.88
C GLY A 129 22.10 2.82 -22.42
N ALA A 130 21.85 2.74 -21.10
CA ALA A 130 20.63 2.14 -20.60
C ALA A 130 19.40 3.03 -20.90
N SER A 131 18.30 2.40 -21.38
CA SER A 131 17.02 3.10 -21.48
C SER A 131 16.43 3.37 -20.10
N GLY A 132 15.51 4.36 -19.95
CA GLY A 132 14.87 4.67 -18.68
C GLY A 132 14.16 3.45 -18.05
N TRP A 133 13.58 2.58 -18.85
CA TRP A 133 12.98 1.33 -18.39
C TRP A 133 14.02 0.33 -17.88
N GLN A 134 15.15 0.21 -18.55
CA GLN A 134 16.28 -0.62 -18.08
C GLN A 134 16.87 -0.07 -16.78
N THR A 135 17.02 1.24 -16.65
CA THR A 135 17.47 1.90 -15.43
C THR A 135 16.52 1.63 -14.28
N LEU A 136 15.20 1.76 -14.48
CA LEU A 136 14.20 1.45 -13.46
C LEU A 136 14.33 0.01 -12.94
N TRP A 137 14.37 -0.98 -13.84
CA TRP A 137 14.37 -2.40 -13.45
C TRP A 137 15.71 -2.91 -12.93
N ARG A 138 16.82 -2.40 -13.45
CA ARG A 138 18.18 -2.91 -13.13
C ARG A 138 18.93 -2.11 -12.08
N VAL A 139 18.54 -0.85 -11.88
CA VAL A 139 19.20 0.06 -10.93
C VAL A 139 18.21 0.50 -9.84
N THR A 140 17.15 1.23 -10.20
CA THR A 140 16.27 1.85 -9.22
C THR A 140 15.56 0.84 -8.34
N LEU A 141 14.86 -0.16 -8.91
CA LEU A 141 14.11 -1.16 -8.13
C LEU A 141 15.00 -2.03 -7.23
N PRO A 142 16.15 -2.55 -7.67
CA PRO A 142 17.05 -3.28 -6.78
C PRO A 142 17.55 -2.43 -5.61
N ASN A 143 17.83 -1.15 -5.83
CA ASN A 143 18.34 -0.25 -4.79
C ASN A 143 17.29 0.06 -3.72
N ILE A 144 16.02 0.16 -4.10
CA ILE A 144 14.92 0.44 -3.16
C ILE A 144 14.23 -0.83 -2.64
N LYS A 145 14.71 -2.02 -2.99
CA LYS A 145 14.04 -3.31 -2.72
C LYS A 145 13.56 -3.46 -1.27
N TRP A 146 14.37 -3.05 -0.31
CA TRP A 146 14.05 -3.18 1.11
C TRP A 146 12.97 -2.22 1.56
N GLY A 147 13.04 -0.95 1.16
CA GLY A 147 11.98 0.03 1.40
C GLY A 147 10.69 -0.36 0.69
N LEU A 148 10.80 -0.94 -0.51
CA LEU A 148 9.65 -1.44 -1.25
C LEU A 148 8.94 -2.57 -0.50
N ILE A 149 9.68 -3.59 -0.05
CA ILE A 149 9.14 -4.69 0.75
C ILE A 149 8.49 -4.16 2.03
N TYR A 150 9.14 -3.22 2.71
CA TYR A 150 8.64 -2.60 3.92
C TYR A 150 7.33 -1.84 3.67
N GLY A 151 7.30 -0.98 2.64
CA GLY A 151 6.10 -0.25 2.24
C GLY A 151 4.93 -1.17 1.88
N VAL A 152 5.20 -2.28 1.18
CA VAL A 152 4.19 -3.31 0.84
C VAL A 152 3.65 -3.98 2.10
N ILE A 153 4.50 -4.34 3.05
CA ILE A 153 4.07 -4.97 4.31
C ILE A 153 3.17 -4.02 5.11
N LEU A 154 3.55 -2.74 5.23
CA LEU A 154 2.73 -1.74 5.91
C LEU A 154 1.39 -1.50 5.21
N CYS A 155 1.43 -1.36 3.88
CA CYS A 155 0.23 -1.19 3.06
C CYS A 155 -0.72 -2.39 3.22
N ASN A 156 -0.20 -3.61 3.20
CA ASN A 156 -0.98 -4.83 3.39
C ASN A 156 -1.62 -4.90 4.79
N ALA A 157 -0.85 -4.64 5.83
CA ALA A 157 -1.36 -4.64 7.21
C ALA A 157 -2.50 -3.62 7.38
N ARG A 158 -2.33 -2.42 6.80
CA ARG A 158 -3.34 -1.36 6.83
C ARG A 158 -4.58 -1.72 6.00
N ALA A 159 -4.40 -2.32 4.82
CA ALA A 159 -5.50 -2.74 3.94
C ALA A 159 -6.38 -3.81 4.60
N MET A 160 -5.78 -4.80 5.26
CA MET A 160 -6.52 -5.88 5.94
C MET A 160 -7.31 -5.39 7.15
N GLY A 161 -6.83 -4.35 7.84
CA GLY A 161 -7.48 -3.74 8.99
C GLY A 161 -8.39 -2.56 8.64
N GLU A 162 -8.66 -2.27 7.35
CA GLU A 162 -9.50 -1.13 6.98
C GLU A 162 -10.95 -1.34 7.39
N PHE A 163 -11.45 -0.38 8.17
CA PHE A 163 -12.81 -0.37 8.69
C PHE A 163 -13.56 0.90 8.28
N GLY A 164 -12.99 2.07 8.54
CA GLY A 164 -13.70 3.34 8.47
C GLY A 164 -14.32 3.66 7.12
N ALA A 165 -13.53 3.66 6.04
CA ALA A 165 -14.03 3.95 4.70
C ALA A 165 -14.90 2.79 4.18
N VAL A 166 -14.49 1.55 4.48
CA VAL A 166 -15.18 0.34 4.04
C VAL A 166 -16.56 0.23 4.71
N SER A 167 -16.73 0.61 5.97
CA SER A 167 -18.03 0.58 6.65
C SER A 167 -19.11 1.41 5.92
N VAL A 168 -18.70 2.52 5.32
CA VAL A 168 -19.62 3.39 4.58
C VAL A 168 -19.95 2.86 3.20
N VAL A 169 -18.95 2.34 2.46
CA VAL A 169 -19.12 1.95 1.05
C VAL A 169 -19.62 0.53 0.86
N SER A 170 -19.51 -0.33 1.89
CA SER A 170 -19.85 -1.76 1.79
C SER A 170 -21.35 -2.04 1.83
N GLY A 171 -22.11 -1.22 2.56
CA GLY A 171 -23.54 -1.49 2.82
C GLY A 171 -23.82 -2.69 3.71
N HIS A 172 -22.83 -3.30 4.35
CA HIS A 172 -22.93 -4.39 5.33
C HIS A 172 -23.70 -5.63 4.83
N ILE A 173 -23.61 -5.95 3.53
CA ILE A 173 -24.32 -7.10 2.95
C ILE A 173 -23.57 -8.38 3.33
N ARG A 174 -24.19 -9.23 4.17
CA ARG A 174 -23.60 -10.49 4.62
C ARG A 174 -23.28 -11.43 3.47
N GLY A 175 -22.12 -12.07 3.57
CA GLY A 175 -21.64 -13.00 2.54
C GLY A 175 -21.19 -12.37 1.23
N GLN A 176 -21.34 -11.02 1.06
CA GLN A 176 -21.01 -10.33 -0.19
C GLN A 176 -20.03 -9.17 0.00
N THR A 177 -20.31 -8.25 0.94
CA THR A 177 -19.54 -7.01 1.10
C THR A 177 -18.99 -6.80 2.51
N ASN A 178 -19.08 -7.79 3.39
CA ASN A 178 -18.50 -7.72 4.72
C ASN A 178 -17.05 -8.17 4.70
N THR A 179 -16.15 -7.27 5.06
CA THR A 179 -14.76 -7.60 5.39
C THR A 179 -14.68 -8.14 6.82
N MET A 180 -13.53 -8.72 7.21
CA MET A 180 -13.34 -9.23 8.58
C MET A 180 -13.61 -8.17 9.66
N PRO A 181 -13.08 -6.92 9.58
CA PRO A 181 -13.40 -5.89 10.56
C PRO A 181 -14.91 -5.59 10.68
N LEU A 182 -15.61 -5.52 9.55
CA LEU A 182 -17.08 -5.32 9.55
C LEU A 182 -17.83 -6.52 10.11
N HIS A 183 -17.34 -7.72 9.85
CA HIS A 183 -17.97 -8.93 10.38
C HIS A 183 -17.84 -9.02 11.90
N VAL A 184 -16.69 -8.58 12.47
CA VAL A 184 -16.52 -8.43 13.93
C VAL A 184 -17.54 -7.46 14.51
N GLU A 185 -17.71 -6.29 13.88
CA GLU A 185 -18.70 -5.29 14.31
C GLU A 185 -20.14 -5.87 14.32
N ILE A 186 -20.53 -6.55 13.25
CA ILE A 186 -21.87 -7.16 13.14
C ILE A 186 -22.08 -8.19 14.24
N LEU A 187 -21.12 -9.09 14.45
CA LEU A 187 -21.23 -10.11 15.51
C LEU A 187 -21.30 -9.49 16.90
N TYR A 188 -20.57 -8.42 17.14
CA TYR A 188 -20.60 -7.70 18.41
C TYR A 188 -21.96 -7.04 18.64
N ASN A 189 -22.51 -6.36 17.64
CA ASN A 189 -23.81 -5.70 17.70
C ASN A 189 -24.97 -6.71 17.86
N GLU A 190 -24.77 -7.96 17.45
CA GLU A 190 -25.71 -9.06 17.64
C GLU A 190 -25.56 -9.80 18.99
N TYR A 191 -24.76 -9.22 19.90
CA TYR A 191 -24.47 -9.84 21.20
C TYR A 191 -23.81 -11.22 21.12
N GLN A 192 -23.13 -11.52 20.00
CA GLN A 192 -22.40 -12.76 19.80
C GLN A 192 -20.92 -12.57 20.16
N SER A 193 -20.66 -12.15 21.38
CA SER A 193 -19.33 -11.74 21.83
C SER A 193 -18.26 -12.82 21.59
N VAL A 194 -18.55 -14.09 21.84
CA VAL A 194 -17.57 -15.17 21.63
C VAL A 194 -17.16 -15.29 20.17
N ALA A 195 -18.11 -15.23 19.23
CA ALA A 195 -17.82 -15.28 17.81
C ALA A 195 -17.07 -14.02 17.33
N ALA A 196 -17.47 -12.83 17.82
CA ALA A 196 -16.79 -11.57 17.53
C ALA A 196 -15.32 -11.61 17.99
N PHE A 197 -15.06 -12.08 19.22
CA PHE A 197 -13.70 -12.23 19.73
C PHE A 197 -12.88 -13.26 18.96
N ALA A 198 -13.47 -14.36 18.51
CA ALA A 198 -12.79 -15.36 17.71
C ALA A 198 -12.32 -14.78 16.36
N VAL A 199 -13.18 -14.05 15.64
CA VAL A 199 -12.84 -13.40 14.37
C VAL A 199 -11.82 -12.27 14.59
N ALA A 200 -12.00 -11.47 15.64
CA ALA A 200 -11.06 -10.42 16.02
C ALA A 200 -9.67 -10.98 16.36
N SER A 201 -9.61 -12.10 17.09
CA SER A 201 -8.36 -12.80 17.41
C SER A 201 -7.65 -13.31 16.16
N LEU A 202 -8.40 -13.82 15.17
CA LEU A 202 -7.84 -14.24 13.89
C LEU A 202 -7.26 -13.04 13.13
N LEU A 203 -7.96 -11.91 13.11
CA LEU A 203 -7.47 -10.67 12.49
C LEU A 203 -6.20 -10.17 13.20
N ALA A 204 -6.19 -10.20 14.54
CA ALA A 204 -5.01 -9.84 15.34
C ALA A 204 -3.83 -10.78 15.06
N LEU A 205 -4.07 -12.08 14.92
CA LEU A 205 -3.05 -13.05 14.56
C LEU A 205 -2.43 -12.74 13.18
N LEU A 206 -3.27 -12.45 12.18
CA LEU A 206 -2.82 -12.04 10.85
C LEU A 206 -1.96 -10.77 10.92
N ALA A 207 -2.36 -9.79 11.73
CA ALA A 207 -1.58 -8.58 11.95
C ALA A 207 -0.24 -8.87 12.63
N LEU A 208 -0.20 -9.77 13.63
CA LEU A 208 1.03 -10.19 14.29
C LEU A 208 1.97 -10.94 13.33
N VAL A 209 1.44 -11.81 12.48
CA VAL A 209 2.23 -12.48 11.43
C VAL A 209 2.84 -11.46 10.48
N THR A 210 2.08 -10.47 10.04
CA THR A 210 2.56 -9.39 9.17
C THR A 210 3.66 -8.58 9.85
N LEU A 211 3.50 -8.27 11.15
CA LEU A 211 4.50 -7.57 11.94
C LEU A 211 5.77 -8.41 12.15
N ALA A 212 5.63 -9.70 12.40
CA ALA A 212 6.76 -10.62 12.52
C ALA A 212 7.57 -10.70 11.22
N ILE A 213 6.88 -10.78 10.06
CA ILE A 213 7.52 -10.74 8.75
C ILE A 213 8.26 -9.42 8.56
N LYS A 214 7.63 -8.29 8.91
CA LYS A 214 8.26 -6.96 8.87
C LYS A 214 9.56 -6.94 9.68
N THR A 215 9.50 -7.33 10.95
CA THR A 215 10.66 -7.33 11.86
C THR A 215 11.77 -8.26 11.36
N TRP A 216 11.42 -9.41 10.79
CA TRP A 216 12.38 -10.32 10.20
C TRP A 216 13.08 -9.72 8.98
N VAL A 217 12.35 -9.03 8.11
CA VAL A 217 12.88 -8.32 6.93
C VAL A 217 13.84 -7.21 7.38
N GLU A 218 13.46 -6.40 8.37
CA GLU A 218 14.31 -5.34 8.94
C GLU A 218 15.60 -5.91 9.54
N TRP A 219 15.50 -7.01 10.27
CA TRP A 219 16.67 -7.64 10.86
C TRP A 219 17.65 -8.17 9.80
N ARG A 220 17.13 -8.78 8.75
CA ARG A 220 17.97 -9.26 7.63
C ARG A 220 18.64 -8.10 6.91
N HIS A 221 17.94 -7.01 6.67
CA HIS A 221 18.51 -5.83 6.04
C HIS A 221 19.60 -5.20 6.91
N ALA A 222 19.36 -5.06 8.20
CA ALA A 222 20.37 -4.56 9.14
C ALA A 222 21.61 -5.46 9.21
N ALA A 223 21.46 -6.77 9.07
CA ALA A 223 22.57 -7.71 9.00
C ALA A 223 23.41 -7.51 7.71
N GLU A 224 22.75 -7.39 6.55
CA GLU A 224 23.41 -7.11 5.26
C GLU A 224 24.24 -5.82 5.31
N MET A 225 23.67 -4.75 5.87
CA MET A 225 24.37 -3.46 6.00
C MET A 225 25.56 -3.53 6.95
N ARG A 226 25.49 -4.30 8.02
CA ARG A 226 26.61 -4.53 8.94
C ARG A 226 27.74 -5.30 8.28
N GLU A 227 27.45 -6.31 7.49
CA GLU A 227 28.47 -7.05 6.74
C GLU A 227 29.18 -6.16 5.74
N LEU A 228 28.45 -5.31 5.00
CA LEU A 228 29.03 -4.34 4.06
C LEU A 228 29.92 -3.30 4.77
N SER A 229 29.53 -2.83 5.95
CA SER A 229 30.31 -1.87 6.73
C SER A 229 31.59 -2.46 7.36
N GLN A 230 31.71 -3.78 7.43
CA GLN A 230 32.90 -4.48 7.93
C GLN A 230 33.91 -4.83 6.81
N LEU A 231 33.55 -4.60 5.56
CA LEU A 231 34.54 -4.75 4.47
C LEU A 231 35.65 -3.71 4.66
N PRO A 232 36.92 -4.12 4.59
CA PRO A 232 38.01 -3.16 4.70
C PRO A 232 37.89 -2.11 3.59
N PRO A 233 38.15 -0.81 3.89
CA PRO A 233 38.10 0.23 2.88
C PRO A 233 38.96 -0.20 1.69
N GLU A 234 38.38 -0.13 0.49
CA GLU A 234 39.13 -0.43 -0.73
C GLU A 234 40.44 0.37 -0.67
N ARG A 235 41.59 -0.34 -0.78
CA ARG A 235 42.87 0.33 -0.83
C ARG A 235 42.84 1.34 -1.98
N PRO A 236 43.17 2.62 -1.74
CA PRO A 236 43.25 3.58 -2.83
C PRO A 236 44.13 2.96 -3.88
N MET A 237 43.64 2.85 -5.11
CA MET A 237 44.48 2.43 -6.25
C MET A 237 45.74 3.31 -6.23
N ASN A 238 46.90 2.69 -6.00
CA ASN A 238 48.16 3.34 -5.99
C ASN A 238 48.23 4.30 -7.17
N THR A 239 48.29 5.57 -6.88
CA THR A 239 48.68 6.56 -7.88
C THR A 239 50.01 6.10 -8.46
N VAL A 240 49.97 5.60 -9.69
CA VAL A 240 51.17 5.31 -10.45
C VAL A 240 52.00 6.59 -10.44
N PRO A 241 53.24 6.61 -9.90
CA PRO A 241 54.06 7.81 -9.96
C PRO A 241 54.31 8.09 -11.42
N ILE A 242 53.83 9.24 -11.89
CA ILE A 242 54.19 9.79 -13.20
C ILE A 242 55.67 10.09 -13.11
N ALA A 243 56.48 9.21 -13.71
CA ALA A 243 57.93 9.47 -13.88
C ALA A 243 58.10 10.75 -14.70
N GLN A 244 58.81 11.72 -14.09
CA GLN A 244 59.30 12.95 -14.75
C GLN A 244 60.36 12.61 -15.75
#